data_2dd9f83e09a5542ce190bebfcfaf343a
#
_entry.id   2dd9f83e09a5542ce190bebfcfaf343a
#
_cell.length_a   1.000
_cell.length_b   1.000
_cell.length_c   1.000
_cell.angle_alpha   90.00
_cell.angle_beta   90.00
_cell.angle_gamma   90.00
#
_symmetry.space_group_name_H-M   'P 1'
#
loop_
_entity.id
_entity.type
_entity.pdbx_description
1 polymer ?
#
loop_
_entity_poly.entity_id
_entity_poly.type
_entity_poly.pdbx_seq_one_letter_code
_entity_poly.pdbx_strand_id
1 'polypeptide(L)'
;MMLAKTEVTPTIDFTAIKEKQRATWGSGDYGRIGVTLQVSGEQLCESMDLRSGQSVLDVASGNGNATLAAARRFCQVLSTDYVDTLLAQSKRRADAEG
;
A
#
# COMPACT_ATOMS: atom_id res chain seq x y z
N MET A 1 49.45 -11.73 17.61
CA MET A 1 48.45 -12.70 17.33
C MET A 1 47.28 -12.06 16.58
N MET A 2 46.99 -12.62 15.54
CA MET A 2 45.89 -12.12 14.76
C MET A 2 44.67 -12.97 14.98
N LEU A 3 43.60 -12.34 15.15
CA LEU A 3 42.37 -12.98 15.25
C LEU A 3 41.75 -13.08 13.86
N ALA A 4 41.76 -14.27 13.34
CA ALA A 4 41.08 -14.50 12.07
C ALA A 4 39.58 -14.39 12.30
N LYS A 5 39.10 -13.23 12.05
CA LYS A 5 37.71 -12.98 12.20
C LYS A 5 37.00 -13.54 11.00
N THR A 6 36.48 -14.73 11.15
CA THR A 6 35.70 -15.38 10.11
C THR A 6 34.20 -15.22 10.36
N GLU A 7 33.88 -14.25 11.16
CA GLU A 7 32.49 -13.96 11.39
C GLU A 7 31.81 -13.58 10.09
N VAL A 8 30.87 -14.40 9.69
CA VAL A 8 30.04 -14.12 8.54
C VAL A 8 28.81 -13.36 9.05
N THR A 9 28.82 -12.07 8.78
CA THR A 9 27.60 -11.31 8.99
C THR A 9 26.58 -11.77 7.95
N PRO A 10 25.42 -12.28 8.36
CA PRO A 10 24.42 -12.68 7.38
C PRO A 10 24.08 -11.51 6.48
N THR A 11 24.21 -11.74 5.18
CA THR A 11 23.75 -10.76 4.20
C THR A 11 22.24 -10.80 4.17
N ILE A 12 21.62 -9.66 4.43
CA ILE A 12 20.19 -9.54 4.32
C ILE A 12 19.82 -9.46 2.84
N ASP A 13 19.07 -10.43 2.38
CA ASP A 13 18.55 -10.43 1.02
C ASP A 13 17.20 -9.73 1.00
N PHE A 14 17.22 -8.43 0.80
CA PHE A 14 15.99 -7.64 0.73
C PHE A 14 15.12 -8.01 -0.45
N THR A 15 15.72 -8.49 -1.54
CA THR A 15 14.95 -8.93 -2.71
C THR A 15 14.14 -10.16 -2.37
N ALA A 16 14.73 -11.16 -1.70
CA ALA A 16 14.03 -12.36 -1.27
C ALA A 16 12.91 -12.03 -0.28
N ILE A 17 13.18 -11.12 0.66
CA ILE A 17 12.18 -10.66 1.63
C ILE A 17 11.02 -10.00 0.91
N LYS A 18 11.29 -9.10 -0.03
CA LYS A 18 10.24 -8.44 -0.82
C LYS A 18 9.39 -9.42 -1.62
N GLU A 19 10.02 -10.39 -2.26
CA GLU A 19 9.29 -11.39 -3.03
C GLU A 19 8.41 -12.26 -2.15
N LYS A 20 8.90 -12.64 -0.97
CA LYS A 20 8.11 -13.40 0.00
C LYS A 20 6.91 -12.59 0.49
N GLN A 21 7.10 -11.32 0.80
CA GLN A 21 6.02 -10.43 1.21
C GLN A 21 5.02 -10.23 0.09
N ARG A 22 5.50 -10.01 -1.14
CA ARG A 22 4.63 -9.89 -2.30
C ARG A 22 3.76 -11.11 -2.48
N ALA A 23 4.34 -12.30 -2.39
CA ALA A 23 3.62 -13.55 -2.51
C ALA A 23 2.59 -13.71 -1.38
N THR A 24 2.96 -13.36 -0.16
CA THR A 24 2.07 -13.43 1.00
C THR A 24 0.86 -12.51 0.83
N TRP A 25 1.08 -11.24 0.52
CA TRP A 25 0.00 -10.28 0.36
C TRP A 25 -0.83 -10.50 -0.89
N GLY A 26 -0.26 -11.15 -1.91
CA GLY A 26 -0.96 -11.51 -3.14
C GLY A 26 -1.68 -12.85 -3.09
N SER A 27 -1.44 -13.68 -2.08
CA SER A 27 -1.93 -15.06 -2.04
C SER A 27 -3.39 -15.20 -1.64
N GLY A 28 -3.96 -14.18 -0.99
CA GLY A 28 -5.35 -14.16 -0.58
C GLY A 28 -6.07 -12.97 -1.19
N ASP A 29 -7.39 -12.90 -0.97
CA ASP A 29 -8.17 -11.74 -1.38
C ASP A 29 -8.23 -10.73 -0.22
N TYR A 30 -7.10 -10.08 0.04
CA TYR A 30 -7.00 -9.05 1.07
C TYR A 30 -7.86 -7.82 0.75
N GLY A 31 -8.20 -7.63 -0.53
CA GLY A 31 -9.13 -6.58 -0.93
C GLY A 31 -10.51 -6.76 -0.31
N ARG A 32 -10.97 -7.99 -0.20
CA ARG A 32 -12.26 -8.29 0.45
C ARG A 32 -12.25 -7.98 1.94
N ILE A 33 -11.12 -8.28 2.61
CA ILE A 33 -10.92 -7.92 4.01
C ILE A 33 -10.78 -6.41 4.15
N GLY A 34 -10.00 -5.79 3.26
CA GLY A 34 -9.75 -4.35 3.27
C GLY A 34 -11.02 -3.52 3.14
N VAL A 35 -12.00 -3.97 2.36
CA VAL A 35 -13.26 -3.25 2.19
C VAL A 35 -14.00 -3.11 3.52
N THR A 36 -13.88 -4.09 4.42
CA THR A 36 -14.50 -3.99 5.76
C THR A 36 -13.86 -2.91 6.64
N LEU A 37 -12.66 -2.45 6.25
CA LEU A 37 -11.91 -1.41 6.97
C LEU A 37 -11.93 -0.07 6.23
N GLN A 38 -12.88 0.11 5.33
CA GLN A 38 -12.97 1.31 4.50
C GLN A 38 -13.05 2.60 5.33
N VAL A 39 -13.71 2.56 6.47
CA VAL A 39 -13.84 3.72 7.35
C VAL A 39 -12.49 4.23 7.85
N SER A 40 -11.49 3.36 7.96
CA SER A 40 -10.14 3.77 8.40
C SER A 40 -9.50 4.73 7.42
N GLY A 41 -9.71 4.55 6.11
CA GLY A 41 -9.23 5.48 5.09
C GLY A 41 -9.91 6.85 5.19
N GLU A 42 -11.21 6.86 5.42
CA GLU A 42 -11.96 8.11 5.62
C GLU A 42 -11.48 8.85 6.86
N GLN A 43 -11.30 8.15 7.97
CA GLN A 43 -10.80 8.74 9.22
C GLN A 43 -9.39 9.29 9.06
N LEU A 44 -8.53 8.60 8.33
CA LEU A 44 -7.17 9.07 8.05
C LEU A 44 -7.21 10.39 7.28
N CYS A 45 -7.98 10.47 6.22
CA CYS A 45 -8.11 11.69 5.42
C CYS A 45 -8.69 12.84 6.24
N GLU A 46 -9.65 12.55 7.10
CA GLU A 46 -10.20 13.55 8.01
C GLU A 46 -9.14 14.08 8.98
N SER A 47 -8.37 13.18 9.59
CA SER A 47 -7.29 13.56 10.52
C SER A 47 -6.20 14.38 9.86
N MET A 48 -5.94 14.16 8.58
CA MET A 48 -4.97 14.91 7.78
C MET A 48 -5.55 16.24 7.27
N ASP A 49 -6.83 16.48 7.44
CA ASP A 49 -7.54 17.64 6.90
C ASP A 49 -7.27 17.83 5.41
N LEU A 50 -7.39 16.75 4.65
CA LEU A 50 -7.18 16.80 3.21
C LEU A 50 -8.24 17.67 2.53
N ARG A 51 -7.76 18.51 1.63
CA ARG A 51 -8.60 19.48 0.93
C ARG A 51 -8.50 19.29 -0.58
N SER A 52 -9.54 19.68 -1.26
CA SER A 52 -9.64 19.65 -2.71
C SER A 52 -8.41 20.28 -3.37
N GLY A 53 -7.90 19.64 -4.39
CA GLY A 53 -6.75 20.10 -5.16
C GLY A 53 -5.39 19.73 -4.61
N GLN A 54 -5.31 19.20 -3.40
CA GLN A 54 -4.04 18.74 -2.85
C GLN A 54 -3.55 17.47 -3.57
N SER A 55 -2.23 17.36 -3.69
CA SER A 55 -1.57 16.15 -4.22
C SER A 55 -1.26 15.20 -3.08
N VAL A 56 -1.62 13.95 -3.25
CA VAL A 56 -1.44 12.88 -2.23
C VAL A 56 -0.70 11.73 -2.85
N LEU A 57 0.31 11.23 -2.15
CA LEU A 57 0.99 9.98 -2.47
C LEU A 57 0.53 8.92 -1.47
N ASP A 58 -0.09 7.86 -1.98
CA ASP A 58 -0.51 6.73 -1.16
C ASP A 58 0.44 5.55 -1.42
N VAL A 59 1.32 5.30 -0.46
CA VAL A 59 2.32 4.23 -0.53
C VAL A 59 1.76 2.96 0.10
N ALA A 60 1.95 1.83 -0.58
CA ALA A 60 1.35 0.56 -0.18
C ALA A 60 -0.17 0.66 -0.07
N SER A 61 -0.77 1.21 -1.11
CA SER A 61 -2.18 1.61 -1.10
C SER A 61 -3.17 0.45 -1.01
N GLY A 62 -2.71 -0.78 -1.26
CA GLY A 62 -3.55 -1.95 -1.22
C GLY A 62 -4.72 -1.84 -2.20
N ASN A 63 -5.92 -2.16 -1.72
CA ASN A 63 -7.13 -2.08 -2.53
C ASN A 63 -7.73 -0.66 -2.63
N GLY A 64 -7.04 0.34 -2.08
CA GLY A 64 -7.34 1.74 -2.31
C GLY A 64 -8.24 2.43 -1.29
N ASN A 65 -8.37 1.93 -0.07
CA ASN A 65 -9.23 2.57 0.93
C ASN A 65 -8.85 4.04 1.17
N ALA A 66 -7.58 4.33 1.41
CA ALA A 66 -7.12 5.71 1.62
C ALA A 66 -7.09 6.49 0.31
N THR A 67 -6.66 5.86 -0.79
CA THR A 67 -6.65 6.48 -2.13
C THR A 67 -8.03 7.00 -2.50
N LEU A 68 -9.05 6.16 -2.38
CA LEU A 68 -10.42 6.53 -2.76
C LEU A 68 -11.00 7.56 -1.81
N ALA A 69 -10.70 7.47 -0.51
CA ALA A 69 -11.12 8.48 0.45
C ALA A 69 -10.57 9.87 0.10
N ALA A 70 -9.28 9.94 -0.26
CA ALA A 70 -8.65 11.18 -0.69
C ALA A 70 -9.23 11.67 -2.02
N ALA A 71 -9.47 10.76 -2.96
CA ALA A 71 -10.06 11.12 -4.26
C ALA A 71 -11.48 11.67 -4.11
N ARG A 72 -12.27 11.14 -3.18
CA ARG A 72 -13.61 11.67 -2.88
C ARG A 72 -13.58 13.10 -2.33
N ARG A 73 -12.43 13.52 -1.80
CA ARG A 73 -12.18 14.89 -1.37
C ARG A 73 -11.62 15.76 -2.49
N PHE A 74 -11.60 15.24 -3.71
CA PHE A 74 -11.10 15.92 -4.91
C PHE A 74 -9.60 16.20 -4.84
N CYS A 75 -8.84 15.36 -4.12
CA CYS A 75 -7.39 15.35 -4.18
C CYS A 75 -6.89 14.66 -5.44
N GLN A 76 -5.71 15.04 -5.88
CA GLN A 76 -4.97 14.31 -6.91
C GLN A 76 -4.13 13.24 -6.23
N VAL A 77 -4.45 11.97 -6.45
CA VAL A 77 -3.81 10.87 -5.72
C VAL A 77 -2.98 10.02 -6.67
N LEU A 78 -1.72 9.82 -6.31
CA LEU A 78 -0.88 8.79 -6.88
C LEU A 78 -0.84 7.60 -5.94
N SER A 79 -1.39 6.50 -6.39
CA SER A 79 -1.50 5.26 -5.62
C SER A 79 -0.40 4.30 -6.05
N THR A 80 0.35 3.77 -5.10
CA THR A 80 1.44 2.85 -5.36
C THR A 80 1.31 1.60 -4.49
N ASP A 81 1.64 0.46 -5.06
CA ASP A 81 1.73 -0.80 -4.33
C ASP A 81 2.63 -1.75 -5.12
N TYR A 82 3.30 -2.65 -4.44
CA TYR A 82 4.11 -3.65 -5.12
C TYR A 82 3.32 -4.94 -5.40
N VAL A 83 2.05 -5.01 -5.01
CA VAL A 83 1.14 -6.11 -5.30
C VAL A 83 0.17 -5.68 -6.39
N ASP A 84 0.40 -6.15 -7.60
CA ASP A 84 -0.36 -5.73 -8.78
C ASP A 84 -1.85 -6.06 -8.68
N THR A 85 -2.18 -7.19 -8.07
CA THR A 85 -3.58 -7.59 -7.90
C THR A 85 -4.36 -6.64 -7.01
N LEU A 86 -3.72 -6.07 -5.99
CA LEU A 86 -4.33 -5.07 -5.12
C LEU A 86 -4.54 -3.74 -5.85
N LEU A 87 -3.55 -3.30 -6.65
CA LEU A 87 -3.71 -2.12 -7.49
C LEU A 87 -4.83 -2.29 -8.50
N ALA A 88 -4.96 -3.46 -9.10
CA ALA A 88 -6.05 -3.75 -10.03
C ALA A 88 -7.41 -3.67 -9.34
N GLN A 89 -7.53 -4.12 -8.11
CA GLN A 89 -8.75 -3.99 -7.32
C GLN A 89 -9.06 -2.52 -7.02
N SER A 90 -8.04 -1.75 -6.64
CA SER A 90 -8.16 -0.32 -6.40
C SER A 90 -8.67 0.41 -7.65
N LYS A 91 -8.11 0.07 -8.82
CA LYS A 91 -8.56 0.66 -10.09
C LYS A 91 -10.01 0.33 -10.39
N ARG A 92 -10.43 -0.91 -10.21
CA ARG A 92 -11.84 -1.30 -10.42
C ARG A 92 -12.78 -0.52 -9.52
N ARG A 93 -12.40 -0.31 -8.27
CA ARG A 93 -13.19 0.50 -7.33
C ARG A 93 -13.26 1.96 -7.78
N ALA A 94 -12.14 2.52 -8.20
CA ALA A 94 -12.08 3.90 -8.70
C ALA A 94 -12.96 4.07 -9.95
N ASP A 95 -12.87 3.13 -10.89
CA ASP A 95 -13.67 3.16 -12.13
C ASP A 95 -15.18 3.06 -11.82
N ALA A 96 -15.56 2.29 -10.80
CA ALA A 96 -16.94 2.16 -10.39
C ALA A 96 -17.52 3.44 -9.79
N GLU A 97 -16.70 4.26 -9.19
CA GLU A 97 -17.10 5.55 -8.60
C GLU A 97 -17.03 6.71 -9.60
N GLY A 98 -16.36 6.51 -10.73
CA GLY A 98 -16.10 7.57 -11.69
C GLY A 98 -14.88 8.39 -11.32
#